data_2526d3ea03490765ae4ac725d2747767
#
_entry.id   2526d3ea03490765ae4ac725d2747767
#
_cell.length_a   1.000
_cell.length_b   1.000
_cell.length_c   1.000
_cell.angle_alpha   90.00
_cell.angle_beta   90.00
_cell.angle_gamma   90.00
#
_symmetry.space_group_name_H-M   'P 1'
#
loop_
_entity.id
_entity.type
_entity.pdbx_description
1 polymer ?
#
loop_
_entity_poly.entity_id
_entity_poly.type
_entity_poly.pdbx_seq_one_letter_code
_entity_poly.pdbx_strand_id
1 'polypeptide(L)'
;ASLLPLDREFGLHPALKKLVPLWENKELAIVNTIGAPTHSRSHFDEISDVAYAAYGEKDKRSGWIARFLDVAGSGSVVQSVGIGSTTRQLIGGKAAPVNVESINNFRLDSIYGYKAEDLAGFIDETHGRWTNIWATQAKSTIQALDQIAKAGAQRSAVSYPSTGTGQRFRDVAALLKAGIGVRAVDVEFQGDWDMHANMGTLENGWLTSYLADLAGSIAAFREDLGVLWSRVTVVTVTEFGRRVSQNQSTGTEHGWGTSTFVAGGGVNGGKIHGRFPGLDEKQLKDGDLVVTADYRSLLTEILTRRAGITAQGAEQVFPNFRPEVLSVMKHLSETPLPDNFPTNVKNALGNVSYDKDLLPTLAPVAVASATPTPSPTKSVAEMVMPSPMPTPSSSPIATESPSPMASSSPSSSPFASPSASSKSRKKTITCVKNGKTIRVTGTNPKCPTGYKIKK
;
A
#
# COMPACT_ATOMS: atom_id res chain seq x y z
N ALA A 1 -21.62 -6.87 -18.66
CA ALA A 1 -21.22 -7.74 -17.55
C ALA A 1 -22.06 -7.44 -16.32
N SER A 2 -22.21 -8.44 -15.43
CA SER A 2 -22.85 -8.28 -14.13
C SER A 2 -21.82 -8.44 -13.03
N LEU A 3 -22.09 -7.86 -11.86
CA LEU A 3 -21.26 -8.11 -10.67
C LEU A 3 -21.26 -9.60 -10.32
N LEU A 4 -20.16 -10.06 -9.75
CA LEU A 4 -20.05 -11.43 -9.19
C LEU A 4 -20.60 -11.38 -7.76
N PRO A 5 -21.75 -11.99 -7.45
CA PRO A 5 -22.39 -11.84 -6.15
C PRO A 5 -21.53 -12.46 -5.04
N LEU A 6 -21.40 -11.76 -3.93
CA LEU A 6 -20.75 -12.24 -2.69
C LEU A 6 -21.80 -12.57 -1.62
N ASP A 7 -22.77 -11.70 -1.47
CA ASP A 7 -23.94 -11.85 -0.60
C ASP A 7 -25.16 -11.13 -1.19
N ARG A 8 -26.11 -10.73 -0.35
CA ARG A 8 -27.36 -10.07 -0.80
C ARG A 8 -27.16 -8.61 -1.20
N GLU A 9 -26.11 -7.96 -0.73
CA GLU A 9 -25.88 -6.52 -0.88
C GLU A 9 -24.66 -6.21 -1.74
N PHE A 10 -23.66 -7.10 -1.77
CA PHE A 10 -22.37 -6.85 -2.39
C PHE A 10 -22.03 -7.85 -3.49
N GLY A 11 -21.29 -7.36 -4.46
CA GLY A 11 -20.72 -8.15 -5.52
C GLY A 11 -19.33 -7.63 -5.93
N LEU A 12 -18.47 -8.52 -6.38
CA LEU A 12 -17.18 -8.16 -6.95
C LEU A 12 -17.35 -7.65 -8.39
N HIS A 13 -16.51 -6.71 -8.75
CA HIS A 13 -16.32 -6.34 -10.15
C HIS A 13 -15.90 -7.58 -10.97
N PRO A 14 -16.45 -7.78 -12.20
CA PRO A 14 -16.18 -9.00 -13.00
C PRO A 14 -14.71 -9.28 -13.25
N ALA A 15 -13.87 -8.26 -13.32
CA ALA A 15 -12.42 -8.39 -13.48
C ALA A 15 -11.75 -9.11 -12.29
N LEU A 16 -12.38 -9.12 -11.12
CA LEU A 16 -11.89 -9.82 -9.92
C LEU A 16 -12.25 -11.32 -9.88
N LYS A 17 -12.78 -11.88 -10.96
CA LYS A 17 -13.23 -13.29 -11.02
C LYS A 17 -12.19 -14.30 -10.51
N LYS A 18 -10.90 -14.03 -10.67
CA LYS A 18 -9.83 -14.90 -10.17
C LYS A 18 -9.71 -14.93 -8.64
N LEU A 19 -10.34 -13.99 -7.93
CA LEU A 19 -10.43 -14.01 -6.46
C LEU A 19 -11.64 -14.80 -5.93
N VAL A 20 -12.59 -15.16 -6.77
CA VAL A 20 -13.79 -15.93 -6.34
C VAL A 20 -13.42 -17.23 -5.64
N PRO A 21 -12.48 -18.06 -6.14
CA PRO A 21 -12.07 -19.28 -5.44
C PRO A 21 -11.49 -19.01 -4.04
N LEU A 22 -10.77 -17.89 -3.84
CA LEU A 22 -10.24 -17.53 -2.51
C LEU A 22 -11.40 -17.15 -1.57
N TRP A 23 -12.42 -16.48 -2.08
CA TRP A 23 -13.62 -16.15 -1.31
C TRP A 23 -14.38 -17.40 -0.88
N GLU A 24 -14.65 -18.32 -1.80
CA GLU A 24 -15.36 -19.57 -1.55
C GLU A 24 -14.59 -20.46 -0.55
N ASN A 25 -13.26 -20.51 -0.66
CA ASN A 25 -12.37 -21.23 0.26
C ASN A 25 -12.16 -20.50 1.60
N LYS A 26 -12.81 -19.34 1.82
CA LYS A 26 -12.65 -18.52 3.03
C LYS A 26 -11.20 -18.05 3.26
N GLU A 27 -10.48 -17.84 2.18
CA GLU A 27 -9.10 -17.32 2.14
C GLU A 27 -9.04 -15.84 1.73
N LEU A 28 -10.18 -15.22 1.44
CA LEU A 28 -10.34 -13.80 1.12
C LEU A 28 -11.41 -13.19 2.02
N ALA A 29 -11.09 -12.10 2.68
CA ALA A 29 -12.02 -11.18 3.35
C ALA A 29 -11.98 -9.82 2.68
N ILE A 30 -13.08 -9.08 2.78
CA ILE A 30 -13.15 -7.68 2.38
C ILE A 30 -13.49 -6.88 3.63
N VAL A 31 -12.70 -5.84 3.91
CA VAL A 31 -13.01 -4.88 4.96
C VAL A 31 -13.55 -3.63 4.29
N ASN A 32 -14.83 -3.36 4.51
CA ASN A 32 -15.52 -2.25 3.89
C ASN A 32 -15.41 -0.98 4.74
N THR A 33 -15.54 0.18 4.12
CA THR A 33 -15.54 1.49 4.80
C THR A 33 -14.33 1.72 5.72
N ILE A 34 -13.19 1.21 5.30
CA ILE A 34 -11.91 1.35 5.97
C ILE A 34 -11.12 2.53 5.39
N GLY A 35 -10.28 3.17 6.19
CA GLY A 35 -9.43 4.27 5.73
C GLY A 35 -8.63 4.92 6.83
N ALA A 36 -7.98 6.03 6.50
CA ALA A 36 -7.28 6.88 7.44
C ALA A 36 -8.26 7.64 8.35
N PRO A 37 -7.88 8.00 9.59
CA PRO A 37 -8.73 8.80 10.47
C PRO A 37 -8.92 10.23 9.98
N THR A 38 -8.03 10.71 9.15
CA THR A 38 -8.07 12.02 8.50
C THR A 38 -8.97 11.99 7.27
N HIS A 39 -9.69 13.07 7.04
CA HIS A 39 -10.48 13.25 5.82
C HIS A 39 -9.71 14.19 4.85
N SER A 40 -8.44 13.91 4.64
CA SER A 40 -7.65 14.55 3.60
C SER A 40 -7.90 13.87 2.26
N ARG A 41 -7.84 14.65 1.20
CA ARG A 41 -7.91 14.18 -0.18
C ARG A 41 -6.61 14.49 -0.92
N SER A 42 -5.52 14.68 -0.15
CA SER A 42 -4.19 15.03 -0.66
C SER A 42 -3.31 13.79 -0.69
N HIS A 43 -2.91 13.33 -1.86
CA HIS A 43 -1.93 12.25 -2.01
C HIS A 43 -0.63 12.55 -1.26
N PHE A 44 -0.16 13.80 -1.29
CA PHE A 44 1.10 14.20 -0.68
C PHE A 44 1.12 13.98 0.83
N ASP A 45 -0.01 14.22 1.49
CA ASP A 45 -0.15 14.04 2.92
C ASP A 45 -0.46 12.58 3.25
N GLU A 46 -1.53 12.02 2.67
CA GLU A 46 -2.05 10.71 3.07
C GLU A 46 -1.13 9.54 2.71
N ILE A 47 -0.36 9.58 1.62
CA ILE A 47 0.64 8.54 1.31
C ILE A 47 1.65 8.42 2.45
N SER A 48 2.14 9.55 2.94
CA SER A 48 3.08 9.59 4.05
C SER A 48 2.44 9.23 5.38
N ASP A 49 1.23 9.74 5.64
CA ASP A 49 0.49 9.50 6.87
C ASP A 49 0.11 8.03 7.02
N VAL A 50 -0.34 7.38 5.95
CA VAL A 50 -0.63 5.93 5.92
C VAL A 50 0.66 5.11 6.07
N ALA A 51 1.75 5.53 5.46
CA ALA A 51 3.03 4.83 5.58
C ALA A 51 3.60 4.93 7.01
N TYR A 52 3.49 6.09 7.63
CA TYR A 52 3.95 6.28 9.00
C TYR A 52 2.94 5.77 10.05
N ALA A 53 1.64 5.85 9.76
CA ALA A 53 0.57 5.38 10.65
C ALA A 53 0.70 5.88 12.11
N ALA A 54 1.21 7.11 12.29
CA ALA A 54 1.53 7.71 13.58
C ALA A 54 0.90 9.11 13.68
N TYR A 55 -0.40 9.19 13.44
CA TYR A 55 -1.16 10.44 13.44
C TYR A 55 -1.00 11.20 14.75
N GLY A 56 -0.71 12.50 14.63
CA GLY A 56 -0.43 13.37 15.77
C GLY A 56 1.02 13.34 16.26
N GLU A 57 1.85 12.42 15.80
CA GLU A 57 3.25 12.26 16.18
C GLU A 57 4.19 12.84 15.12
N LYS A 58 4.35 14.15 15.07
CA LYS A 58 5.08 14.86 14.01
C LYS A 58 6.53 14.40 13.80
N ASP A 59 7.16 13.87 14.85
CA ASP A 59 8.57 13.45 14.81
C ASP A 59 8.77 11.98 14.43
N LYS A 60 7.70 11.18 14.36
CA LYS A 60 7.79 9.76 13.97
C LYS A 60 7.69 9.60 12.47
N ARG A 61 8.84 9.69 11.80
CA ARG A 61 8.98 9.50 10.36
C ARG A 61 9.52 8.12 9.96
N SER A 62 9.36 7.11 10.83
CA SER A 62 9.63 5.72 10.48
C SER A 62 8.35 5.05 10.01
N GLY A 63 8.44 4.21 8.98
CA GLY A 63 7.32 3.42 8.50
C GLY A 63 6.82 2.43 9.56
N TRP A 64 5.52 2.11 9.55
CA TRP A 64 4.96 1.20 10.53
C TRP A 64 5.53 -0.23 10.44
N ILE A 65 5.91 -0.69 9.23
CA ILE A 65 6.60 -1.99 9.06
C ILE A 65 7.97 -1.97 9.74
N ALA A 66 8.73 -0.88 9.61
CA ALA A 66 10.02 -0.76 10.31
C ALA A 66 9.84 -0.83 11.82
N ARG A 67 8.85 -0.12 12.38
CA ARG A 67 8.54 -0.21 13.82
C ARG A 67 8.07 -1.60 14.25
N PHE A 68 7.27 -2.26 13.41
CA PHE A 68 6.92 -3.66 13.65
C PHE A 68 8.17 -4.54 13.77
N LEU A 69 9.13 -4.40 12.88
CA LEU A 69 10.35 -5.20 12.92
C LEU A 69 11.23 -4.87 14.12
N ASP A 70 11.29 -3.61 14.54
CA ASP A 70 11.97 -3.21 15.78
C ASP A 70 11.34 -3.91 17.03
N VAL A 71 10.01 -3.99 17.09
CA VAL A 71 9.26 -4.68 18.15
C VAL A 71 9.43 -6.20 18.09
N ALA A 72 9.37 -6.75 16.89
CA ALA A 72 9.45 -8.19 16.65
C ALA A 72 10.85 -8.78 16.83
N GLY A 73 11.85 -7.92 17.04
CA GLY A 73 13.23 -8.29 17.31
C GLY A 73 14.07 -8.57 16.08
N SER A 74 15.36 -8.81 16.30
CA SER A 74 16.34 -9.05 15.25
C SER A 74 15.99 -10.29 14.42
N GLY A 75 16.24 -10.19 13.12
CA GLY A 75 16.01 -11.25 12.16
C GLY A 75 17.08 -11.26 11.07
N SER A 76 16.75 -11.83 9.92
CA SER A 76 17.59 -11.79 8.73
C SER A 76 17.80 -10.36 8.25
N VAL A 77 18.91 -10.10 7.55
CA VAL A 77 19.17 -8.82 6.86
C VAL A 77 18.12 -8.51 5.79
N VAL A 78 17.39 -9.51 5.32
CA VAL A 78 16.29 -9.39 4.35
C VAL A 78 14.92 -9.60 4.98
N GLN A 79 14.77 -9.39 6.29
CA GLN A 79 13.47 -9.57 6.96
C GLN A 79 12.41 -8.58 6.46
N SER A 80 12.81 -7.46 5.86
CA SER A 80 11.93 -6.49 5.21
C SER A 80 12.41 -6.19 3.81
N VAL A 81 11.52 -6.36 2.83
CA VAL A 81 11.82 -6.12 1.43
C VAL A 81 10.75 -5.22 0.83
N GLY A 82 11.19 -4.16 0.17
CA GLY A 82 10.34 -3.33 -0.70
C GLY A 82 10.56 -3.73 -2.16
N ILE A 83 9.48 -4.01 -2.87
CA ILE A 83 9.55 -4.34 -4.30
C ILE A 83 8.77 -3.31 -5.09
N GLY A 84 9.48 -2.49 -5.86
CA GLY A 84 8.89 -1.41 -6.61
C GLY A 84 9.92 -0.48 -7.22
N SER A 85 9.44 0.52 -7.95
CA SER A 85 10.27 1.51 -8.65
C SER A 85 10.79 2.62 -7.75
N THR A 86 10.22 2.77 -6.55
CA THR A 86 10.53 3.84 -5.60
C THR A 86 10.93 3.28 -4.23
N THR A 87 11.63 4.10 -3.44
CA THR A 87 11.91 3.77 -2.04
C THR A 87 10.61 3.74 -1.24
N ARG A 88 10.37 2.63 -0.57
CA ARG A 88 9.11 2.38 0.13
C ARG A 88 9.14 2.97 1.54
N GLN A 89 8.24 3.93 1.81
CA GLN A 89 8.17 4.64 3.10
C GLN A 89 7.73 3.72 4.25
N LEU A 90 6.87 2.73 3.97
CA LEU A 90 6.36 1.80 4.98
C LEU A 90 7.47 1.04 5.72
N ILE A 91 8.56 0.72 5.02
CA ILE A 91 9.70 -0.04 5.54
C ILE A 91 10.88 0.85 5.95
N GLY A 92 10.80 2.16 5.69
CA GLY A 92 11.85 3.13 6.05
C GLY A 92 11.97 3.29 7.57
N GLY A 93 13.18 3.10 8.13
CA GLY A 93 13.42 3.19 9.57
C GLY A 93 14.89 3.09 9.92
N LYS A 94 15.19 2.70 11.16
CA LYS A 94 16.57 2.56 11.67
C LYS A 94 17.34 1.46 10.95
N ALA A 95 16.72 0.31 10.71
CA ALA A 95 17.29 -0.71 9.86
C ALA A 95 17.11 -0.29 8.40
N ALA A 96 18.19 -0.30 7.62
CA ALA A 96 18.07 -0.02 6.21
C ALA A 96 17.32 -1.16 5.51
N PRO A 97 16.14 -0.90 4.94
CA PRO A 97 15.39 -1.92 4.24
C PRO A 97 16.05 -2.27 2.92
N VAL A 98 15.84 -3.49 2.45
CA VAL A 98 16.20 -3.88 1.09
C VAL A 98 15.09 -3.39 0.15
N ASN A 99 15.42 -2.46 -0.75
CA ASN A 99 14.51 -2.01 -1.80
C ASN A 99 15.03 -2.49 -3.15
N VAL A 100 14.18 -3.16 -3.90
CA VAL A 100 14.52 -3.71 -5.22
C VAL A 100 13.40 -3.46 -6.22
N GLU A 101 13.73 -3.20 -7.46
CA GLU A 101 12.74 -3.21 -8.54
C GLU A 101 12.33 -4.65 -8.90
N SER A 102 13.32 -5.54 -8.92
CA SER A 102 13.19 -6.98 -9.10
C SER A 102 14.38 -7.68 -8.44
N ILE A 103 14.16 -8.87 -7.89
CA ILE A 103 15.22 -9.68 -7.29
C ILE A 103 16.34 -10.03 -8.30
N ASN A 104 16.04 -10.04 -9.59
CA ASN A 104 17.05 -10.29 -10.64
C ASN A 104 18.04 -9.14 -10.79
N ASN A 105 17.64 -7.93 -10.48
CA ASN A 105 18.45 -6.73 -10.63
C ASN A 105 19.23 -6.41 -9.35
N PHE A 106 18.95 -7.12 -8.26
CA PHE A 106 19.66 -6.94 -7.00
C PHE A 106 20.92 -7.82 -6.99
N ARG A 107 21.94 -7.36 -7.70
CA ARG A 107 23.23 -8.03 -7.84
C ARG A 107 24.34 -7.01 -8.05
N LEU A 108 25.56 -7.40 -7.76
CA LEU A 108 26.74 -6.67 -8.22
C LEU A 108 26.97 -7.05 -9.68
N ASP A 109 27.05 -6.07 -10.55
CA ASP A 109 27.45 -6.27 -11.94
C ASP A 109 28.95 -6.01 -12.09
N SER A 110 29.60 -6.72 -13.01
CA SER A 110 31.01 -6.45 -13.36
C SER A 110 31.15 -5.02 -13.90
N ILE A 111 32.08 -4.26 -13.35
CA ILE A 111 32.33 -2.87 -13.72
C ILE A 111 33.81 -2.64 -13.97
N TYR A 112 34.18 -1.92 -15.01
CA TYR A 112 35.56 -1.60 -15.36
C TYR A 112 36.53 -2.80 -15.41
N GLY A 113 36.02 -4.00 -15.76
CA GLY A 113 36.81 -5.22 -15.83
C GLY A 113 36.98 -6.00 -14.54
N TYR A 114 36.47 -5.50 -13.42
CA TYR A 114 36.38 -6.25 -12.16
C TYR A 114 35.14 -7.15 -12.17
N LYS A 115 35.28 -8.37 -11.70
CA LYS A 115 34.15 -9.30 -11.54
C LYS A 115 33.32 -8.94 -10.31
N ALA A 116 32.06 -9.39 -10.28
CA ALA A 116 31.17 -9.16 -9.15
C ALA A 116 31.72 -9.71 -7.83
N GLU A 117 32.38 -10.88 -7.89
CA GLU A 117 33.02 -11.53 -6.73
C GLU A 117 34.20 -10.68 -6.20
N ASP A 118 35.00 -10.10 -7.08
CA ASP A 118 36.15 -9.23 -6.72
C ASP A 118 35.63 -7.96 -6.04
N LEU A 119 34.50 -7.38 -6.54
CA LEU A 119 33.86 -6.20 -5.94
C LEU A 119 33.29 -6.49 -4.54
N ALA A 120 32.69 -7.65 -4.35
CA ALA A 120 32.20 -8.07 -3.04
C ALA A 120 33.36 -8.23 -2.04
N GLY A 121 34.45 -8.89 -2.46
CA GLY A 121 35.66 -9.03 -1.68
C GLY A 121 36.31 -7.69 -1.33
N PHE A 122 36.38 -6.76 -2.28
CA PHE A 122 36.89 -5.40 -2.05
C PHE A 122 36.06 -4.62 -1.04
N ILE A 123 34.71 -4.70 -1.12
CA ILE A 123 33.82 -4.07 -0.17
C ILE A 123 34.05 -4.65 1.24
N ASP A 124 34.15 -5.97 1.37
CA ASP A 124 34.40 -6.62 2.66
C ASP A 124 35.80 -6.28 3.21
N GLU A 125 36.84 -6.28 2.39
CA GLU A 125 38.20 -5.90 2.80
C GLU A 125 38.26 -4.43 3.24
N THR A 126 37.62 -3.54 2.47
CA THR A 126 37.69 -2.10 2.71
C THR A 126 36.89 -1.71 3.96
N HIS A 127 35.72 -2.27 4.14
CA HIS A 127 34.79 -1.92 5.20
C HIS A 127 34.75 -2.94 6.35
N GLY A 128 35.15 -4.19 6.10
CA GLY A 128 35.07 -5.27 7.06
C GLY A 128 35.89 -5.07 8.33
N ARG A 129 36.97 -4.28 8.24
CA ARG A 129 37.85 -3.92 9.37
C ARG A 129 37.31 -2.77 10.23
N TRP A 130 36.27 -2.08 9.78
CA TRP A 130 35.70 -0.94 10.47
C TRP A 130 34.48 -1.37 11.32
N THR A 131 34.25 -0.65 12.39
CA THR A 131 33.08 -0.87 13.29
C THR A 131 32.03 0.23 13.18
N ASN A 132 32.19 1.10 12.19
CA ASN A 132 31.24 2.20 11.98
C ASN A 132 29.98 1.74 11.21
N ILE A 133 29.01 2.64 11.11
CA ILE A 133 27.72 2.39 10.46
C ILE A 133 27.88 1.96 8.99
N TRP A 134 28.88 2.50 8.28
CA TRP A 134 29.13 2.18 6.86
C TRP A 134 29.62 0.74 6.68
N ALA A 135 30.52 0.28 7.57
CA ALA A 135 30.96 -1.10 7.57
C ALA A 135 29.82 -2.08 7.85
N THR A 136 28.97 -1.76 8.83
CA THR A 136 27.79 -2.56 9.14
C THR A 136 26.84 -2.63 7.92
N GLN A 137 26.60 -1.50 7.28
CA GLN A 137 25.74 -1.44 6.10
C GLN A 137 26.32 -2.22 4.92
N ALA A 138 27.62 -2.12 4.67
CA ALA A 138 28.31 -2.86 3.60
C ALA A 138 28.17 -4.37 3.81
N LYS A 139 28.46 -4.87 5.01
CA LYS A 139 28.29 -6.30 5.36
C LYS A 139 26.85 -6.77 5.19
N SER A 140 25.89 -6.01 5.67
CA SER A 140 24.47 -6.33 5.51
C SER A 140 24.07 -6.38 4.04
N THR A 141 24.60 -5.48 3.21
CA THR A 141 24.33 -5.46 1.76
C THR A 141 24.88 -6.71 1.08
N ILE A 142 26.12 -7.12 1.36
CA ILE A 142 26.71 -8.34 0.80
C ILE A 142 25.91 -9.58 1.21
N GLN A 143 25.53 -9.66 2.48
CA GLN A 143 24.68 -10.75 2.96
C GLN A 143 23.31 -10.77 2.28
N ALA A 144 22.68 -9.60 2.07
CA ALA A 144 21.42 -9.50 1.36
C ALA A 144 21.54 -9.94 -0.10
N LEU A 145 22.64 -9.56 -0.79
CA LEU A 145 22.91 -9.99 -2.16
C LEU A 145 22.98 -11.51 -2.28
N ASP A 146 23.73 -12.18 -1.39
CA ASP A 146 23.85 -13.64 -1.37
C ASP A 146 22.49 -14.32 -1.10
N GLN A 147 21.73 -13.83 -0.12
CA GLN A 147 20.42 -14.39 0.23
C GLN A 147 19.40 -14.22 -0.91
N ILE A 148 19.35 -13.04 -1.54
CA ILE A 148 18.43 -12.77 -2.64
C ILE A 148 18.81 -13.55 -3.90
N ALA A 149 20.10 -13.72 -4.18
CA ALA A 149 20.57 -14.57 -5.28
C ALA A 149 20.08 -16.02 -5.13
N LYS A 150 20.13 -16.57 -3.91
CA LYS A 150 19.58 -17.91 -3.61
C LYS A 150 18.06 -17.99 -3.83
N ALA A 151 17.33 -16.91 -3.59
CA ALA A 151 15.89 -16.85 -3.85
C ALA A 151 15.54 -16.90 -5.34
N GLY A 152 16.38 -16.36 -6.20
CA GLY A 152 16.19 -16.42 -7.66
C GLY A 152 16.04 -17.85 -8.21
N ALA A 153 16.68 -18.83 -7.56
CA ALA A 153 16.58 -20.26 -7.91
C ALA A 153 15.23 -20.89 -7.54
N GLN A 154 14.40 -20.24 -6.72
CA GLN A 154 13.11 -20.77 -6.23
C GLN A 154 11.92 -20.36 -7.10
N ARG A 155 12.15 -19.79 -8.28
CA ARG A 155 11.08 -19.45 -9.21
C ARG A 155 10.34 -20.66 -9.71
N SER A 156 9.03 -20.59 -9.69
CA SER A 156 8.16 -21.66 -10.19
C SER A 156 7.72 -21.42 -11.64
N ALA A 157 7.10 -22.46 -12.23
CA ALA A 157 6.48 -22.43 -13.54
C ALA A 157 5.06 -21.82 -13.52
N VAL A 158 4.52 -21.41 -12.36
CA VAL A 158 3.19 -20.79 -12.27
C VAL A 158 3.15 -19.54 -13.12
N SER A 159 2.08 -19.40 -13.91
CA SER A 159 1.88 -18.29 -14.83
C SER A 159 1.28 -17.09 -14.10
N TYR A 160 2.08 -16.05 -13.92
CA TYR A 160 1.64 -14.75 -13.44
C TYR A 160 1.22 -13.84 -14.60
N PRO A 161 0.43 -12.79 -14.34
CA PRO A 161 0.24 -11.72 -15.33
C PRO A 161 1.57 -11.19 -15.85
N SER A 162 1.64 -10.87 -17.14
CA SER A 162 2.83 -10.31 -17.80
C SER A 162 2.99 -8.81 -17.54
N THR A 163 2.69 -8.37 -16.33
CA THR A 163 2.76 -7.00 -15.82
C THR A 163 3.88 -6.87 -14.81
N GLY A 164 4.26 -5.65 -14.47
CA GLY A 164 5.21 -5.42 -13.38
C GLY A 164 4.69 -5.92 -12.04
N THR A 165 3.39 -5.77 -11.77
CA THR A 165 2.75 -6.31 -10.56
C THR A 165 2.87 -7.83 -10.50
N GLY A 166 2.51 -8.54 -11.56
CA GLY A 166 2.67 -9.99 -11.63
C GLY A 166 4.11 -10.44 -11.43
N GLN A 167 5.07 -9.73 -12.01
CA GLN A 167 6.50 -10.03 -11.81
C GLN A 167 6.94 -9.81 -10.35
N ARG A 168 6.49 -8.73 -9.71
CA ARG A 168 6.78 -8.44 -8.29
C ARG A 168 6.22 -9.53 -7.37
N PHE A 169 4.97 -9.98 -7.59
CA PHE A 169 4.41 -11.10 -6.83
C PHE A 169 5.18 -12.41 -7.02
N ARG A 170 5.66 -12.71 -8.23
CA ARG A 170 6.54 -13.86 -8.50
C ARG A 170 7.86 -13.75 -7.72
N ASP A 171 8.44 -12.56 -7.66
CA ASP A 171 9.67 -12.30 -6.90
C ASP A 171 9.45 -12.50 -5.40
N VAL A 172 8.32 -12.02 -4.85
CA VAL A 172 7.94 -12.29 -3.44
C VAL A 172 7.80 -13.79 -3.17
N ALA A 173 7.14 -14.54 -4.07
CA ALA A 173 7.00 -15.97 -3.90
C ALA A 173 8.36 -16.68 -3.84
N ALA A 174 9.31 -16.30 -4.68
CA ALA A 174 10.67 -16.82 -4.68
C ALA A 174 11.40 -16.51 -3.35
N LEU A 175 11.31 -15.28 -2.85
CA LEU A 175 11.89 -14.88 -1.56
C LEU A 175 11.33 -15.71 -0.40
N LEU A 176 10.02 -15.91 -0.36
CA LEU A 176 9.37 -16.68 0.72
C LEU A 176 9.73 -18.18 0.66
N LYS A 177 9.75 -18.78 -0.54
CA LYS A 177 10.14 -20.18 -0.74
C LYS A 177 11.61 -20.45 -0.41
N ALA A 178 12.47 -19.47 -0.57
CA ALA A 178 13.88 -19.59 -0.20
C ALA A 178 14.11 -19.72 1.32
N GLY A 179 13.14 -19.32 2.14
CA GLY A 179 13.25 -19.42 3.60
C GLY A 179 14.39 -18.58 4.18
N ILE A 180 14.64 -17.40 3.61
CA ILE A 180 15.73 -16.50 4.00
C ILE A 180 15.36 -15.54 5.13
N GLY A 181 14.23 -15.76 5.78
CA GLY A 181 13.82 -14.99 6.95
C GLY A 181 13.05 -13.70 6.63
N VAL A 182 12.41 -13.61 5.44
CA VAL A 182 11.50 -12.51 5.10
C VAL A 182 10.26 -12.56 5.99
N ARG A 183 9.93 -11.44 6.63
CA ARG A 183 8.79 -11.28 7.55
C ARG A 183 7.75 -10.30 7.02
N ALA A 184 8.18 -9.26 6.32
CA ALA A 184 7.31 -8.27 5.73
C ALA A 184 7.80 -7.87 4.34
N VAL A 185 6.85 -7.69 3.42
CA VAL A 185 7.14 -7.21 2.07
C VAL A 185 6.16 -6.11 1.72
N ASP A 186 6.68 -4.99 1.24
CA ASP A 186 5.90 -3.91 0.66
C ASP A 186 6.00 -4.00 -0.87
N VAL A 187 4.88 -4.34 -1.53
CA VAL A 187 4.81 -4.52 -2.98
C VAL A 187 4.07 -3.33 -3.59
N GLU A 188 4.76 -2.58 -4.44
CA GLU A 188 4.11 -1.53 -5.21
C GLU A 188 3.28 -2.14 -6.34
N PHE A 189 1.99 -1.78 -6.41
CA PHE A 189 1.18 -2.07 -7.58
C PHE A 189 1.62 -1.17 -8.75
N GLN A 190 1.84 -1.77 -9.93
CA GLN A 190 2.19 -1.00 -11.12
C GLN A 190 0.92 -0.51 -11.83
N GLY A 191 0.53 0.71 -11.56
CA GLY A 191 -0.63 1.34 -12.18
C GLY A 191 -0.95 2.68 -11.53
N ASP A 192 -1.82 3.42 -12.18
CA ASP A 192 -2.32 4.70 -11.71
C ASP A 192 -3.80 4.54 -11.31
N TRP A 193 -4.07 4.53 -10.00
CA TRP A 193 -5.43 4.43 -9.46
C TRP A 193 -6.13 5.78 -9.37
N ASP A 194 -5.43 6.88 -9.66
CA ASP A 194 -5.97 8.23 -9.61
C ASP A 194 -6.76 8.60 -10.88
N MET A 195 -7.82 7.84 -11.11
CA MET A 195 -8.60 7.88 -12.35
C MET A 195 -9.65 8.99 -12.32
N HIS A 196 -9.25 10.23 -12.53
CA HIS A 196 -10.16 11.37 -12.66
C HIS A 196 -10.94 11.39 -13.99
N ALA A 197 -10.51 10.61 -14.98
CA ALA A 197 -11.18 10.50 -16.27
C ALA A 197 -11.05 9.09 -16.83
N ASN A 198 -12.00 8.71 -17.72
CA ASN A 198 -11.94 7.48 -18.53
C ASN A 198 -11.65 6.22 -17.70
N MET A 199 -12.22 6.11 -16.50
CA MET A 199 -12.03 4.96 -15.60
C MET A 199 -12.46 3.65 -16.27
N GLY A 200 -13.47 3.71 -17.13
CA GLY A 200 -13.98 2.57 -17.88
C GLY A 200 -15.33 2.06 -17.39
N THR A 201 -15.65 0.85 -17.79
CA THR A 201 -16.90 0.14 -17.49
C THR A 201 -16.61 -1.19 -16.80
N LEU A 202 -17.65 -1.96 -16.52
CA LEU A 202 -17.50 -3.33 -15.97
C LEU A 202 -16.80 -4.29 -16.95
N GLU A 203 -16.81 -4.01 -18.26
CA GLU A 203 -16.21 -4.86 -19.30
C GLU A 203 -14.81 -4.45 -19.69
N ASN A 204 -14.51 -3.14 -19.67
CA ASN A 204 -13.25 -2.62 -20.19
C ASN A 204 -12.86 -1.30 -19.53
N GLY A 205 -11.62 -0.89 -19.74
CA GLY A 205 -11.05 0.34 -19.23
C GLY A 205 -9.90 0.12 -18.25
N TRP A 206 -9.37 1.22 -17.74
CA TRP A 206 -8.21 1.19 -16.84
C TRP A 206 -8.50 0.44 -15.53
N LEU A 207 -9.63 0.76 -14.88
CA LEU A 207 -10.03 0.09 -13.65
C LEU A 207 -10.18 -1.42 -13.83
N THR A 208 -10.86 -1.83 -14.91
CA THR A 208 -11.03 -3.25 -15.25
C THR A 208 -9.69 -3.96 -15.42
N SER A 209 -8.75 -3.31 -16.12
CA SER A 209 -7.42 -3.87 -16.38
C SER A 209 -6.61 -4.00 -15.08
N TYR A 210 -6.63 -3.00 -14.22
CA TYR A 210 -5.89 -3.01 -12.95
C TYR A 210 -6.48 -4.01 -11.95
N LEU A 211 -7.81 -4.10 -11.87
CA LEU A 211 -8.46 -5.11 -11.04
C LEU A 211 -8.17 -6.54 -11.54
N ALA A 212 -8.12 -6.75 -12.85
CA ALA A 212 -7.77 -8.05 -13.43
C ALA A 212 -6.30 -8.42 -13.14
N ASP A 213 -5.39 -7.46 -13.21
CA ASP A 213 -3.97 -7.65 -12.87
C ASP A 213 -3.81 -7.98 -11.37
N LEU A 214 -4.42 -7.20 -10.49
CA LEU A 214 -4.40 -7.45 -9.05
C LEU A 214 -4.93 -8.85 -8.71
N ALA A 215 -6.10 -9.19 -9.22
CA ALA A 215 -6.73 -10.49 -8.99
C ALA A 215 -5.89 -11.64 -9.56
N GLY A 216 -5.34 -11.45 -10.76
CA GLY A 216 -4.47 -12.43 -11.41
C GLY A 216 -3.17 -12.65 -10.64
N SER A 217 -2.58 -11.59 -10.15
CA SER A 217 -1.33 -11.64 -9.37
C SER A 217 -1.52 -12.32 -8.03
N ILE A 218 -2.58 -12.00 -7.27
CA ILE A 218 -2.88 -12.64 -5.98
C ILE A 218 -3.24 -14.13 -6.18
N ALA A 219 -4.03 -14.46 -7.19
CA ALA A 219 -4.41 -15.84 -7.46
C ALA A 219 -3.18 -16.71 -7.84
N ALA A 220 -2.32 -16.21 -8.73
CA ALA A 220 -1.07 -16.90 -9.10
C ALA A 220 -0.12 -17.02 -7.90
N PHE A 221 -0.04 -16.00 -7.06
CA PHE A 221 0.78 -16.02 -5.84
C PHE A 221 0.31 -17.09 -4.84
N ARG A 222 -1.00 -17.19 -4.65
CA ARG A 222 -1.58 -18.27 -3.82
C ARG A 222 -1.23 -19.64 -4.36
N GLU A 223 -1.36 -19.85 -5.66
CA GLU A 223 -1.02 -21.11 -6.33
C GLU A 223 0.47 -21.44 -6.17
N ASP A 224 1.34 -20.46 -6.41
CA ASP A 224 2.80 -20.61 -6.35
C ASP A 224 3.31 -20.91 -4.93
N LEU A 225 2.70 -20.33 -3.92
CA LEU A 225 3.07 -20.57 -2.53
C LEU A 225 2.61 -21.94 -2.01
N GLY A 226 1.53 -22.49 -2.54
CA GLY A 226 1.00 -23.78 -2.07
C GLY A 226 0.80 -23.79 -0.55
N VAL A 227 1.47 -24.70 0.15
CA VAL A 227 1.35 -24.84 1.63
C VAL A 227 1.85 -23.63 2.41
N LEU A 228 2.77 -22.84 1.84
CA LEU A 228 3.26 -21.61 2.47
C LEU A 228 2.17 -20.57 2.64
N TRP A 229 1.12 -20.61 1.81
CA TRP A 229 -0.03 -19.72 1.89
C TRP A 229 -0.68 -19.69 3.28
N SER A 230 -0.60 -20.80 4.02
CA SER A 230 -1.10 -20.89 5.40
C SER A 230 -0.43 -19.87 6.35
N ARG A 231 0.75 -19.34 6.01
CA ARG A 231 1.53 -18.40 6.82
C ARG A 231 1.61 -17.00 6.21
N VAL A 232 1.03 -16.79 5.05
CA VAL A 232 1.06 -15.50 4.36
C VAL A 232 -0.26 -14.78 4.57
N THR A 233 -0.17 -13.46 4.74
CA THR A 233 -1.30 -12.53 4.72
C THR A 233 -0.96 -11.41 3.73
N VAL A 234 -1.79 -11.25 2.73
CA VAL A 234 -1.75 -10.15 1.76
C VAL A 234 -2.83 -9.16 2.16
N VAL A 235 -2.47 -7.89 2.28
CA VAL A 235 -3.41 -6.79 2.53
C VAL A 235 -3.19 -5.69 1.50
N THR A 236 -4.26 -5.24 0.86
CA THR A 236 -4.19 -4.06 -0.03
C THR A 236 -4.32 -2.80 0.80
N VAL A 237 -3.46 -1.83 0.57
CA VAL A 237 -3.44 -0.54 1.29
C VAL A 237 -3.41 0.58 0.27
N THR A 238 -4.22 1.59 0.47
CA THR A 238 -4.23 2.82 -0.30
C THR A 238 -4.42 4.00 0.64
N GLU A 239 -4.09 5.18 0.18
CA GLU A 239 -4.13 6.41 0.98
C GLU A 239 -5.54 6.88 1.29
N PHE A 240 -6.47 6.75 0.33
CA PHE A 240 -7.89 7.06 0.50
C PHE A 240 -8.76 6.38 -0.57
N GLY A 241 -10.07 6.45 -0.41
CA GLY A 241 -11.04 5.96 -1.40
C GLY A 241 -11.37 7.00 -2.48
N ARG A 242 -12.35 6.66 -3.29
CA ARG A 242 -12.87 7.55 -4.35
C ARG A 242 -14.30 7.95 -4.00
N ARG A 243 -14.75 9.09 -4.51
CA ARG A 243 -16.17 9.51 -4.40
C ARG A 243 -17.10 8.44 -4.93
N VAL A 244 -18.27 8.36 -4.29
CA VAL A 244 -19.32 7.40 -4.70
C VAL A 244 -19.84 7.73 -6.11
N SER A 245 -19.94 9.01 -6.44
CA SER A 245 -20.46 9.46 -7.72
C SER A 245 -19.36 9.57 -8.79
N GLN A 246 -19.67 9.10 -9.99
CA GLN A 246 -18.86 9.33 -11.18
C GLN A 246 -18.91 10.82 -11.55
N ASN A 247 -17.79 11.37 -12.00
CA ASN A 247 -17.70 12.74 -12.50
C ASN A 247 -18.04 12.85 -14.00
N GLN A 248 -18.09 14.07 -14.53
CA GLN A 248 -18.42 14.31 -15.95
C GLN A 248 -17.38 13.75 -16.95
N SER A 249 -16.16 13.51 -16.48
CA SER A 249 -15.07 12.93 -17.30
C SER A 249 -15.05 11.39 -17.25
N THR A 250 -16.10 10.76 -16.73
CA THR A 250 -16.23 9.28 -16.59
C THR A 250 -15.16 8.66 -15.69
N GLY A 251 -14.67 9.42 -14.74
CA GLY A 251 -13.80 9.02 -13.65
C GLY A 251 -14.45 9.28 -12.29
N THR A 252 -13.64 9.34 -11.24
CA THR A 252 -14.09 9.67 -9.87
C THR A 252 -13.09 10.61 -9.20
N GLU A 253 -13.60 11.53 -8.39
CA GLU A 253 -12.75 12.40 -7.58
C GLU A 253 -12.23 11.67 -6.35
N HIS A 254 -11.23 12.27 -5.66
CA HIS A 254 -10.75 11.79 -4.36
C HIS A 254 -11.90 11.73 -3.36
N GLY A 255 -11.93 10.67 -2.58
CA GLY A 255 -12.89 10.43 -1.52
C GLY A 255 -12.20 10.13 -0.19
N TRP A 256 -12.85 9.36 0.66
CA TRP A 256 -12.33 9.03 1.99
C TRP A 256 -12.30 7.53 2.23
N GLY A 257 -13.42 6.91 2.63
CA GLY A 257 -13.49 5.47 2.88
C GLY A 257 -13.32 4.63 1.62
N THR A 258 -12.73 3.46 1.78
CA THR A 258 -12.50 2.48 0.71
C THR A 258 -12.82 1.06 1.18
N SER A 259 -12.57 0.09 0.33
CA SER A 259 -12.60 -1.33 0.66
C SER A 259 -11.21 -1.92 0.52
N THR A 260 -10.81 -2.73 1.49
CA THR A 260 -9.50 -3.40 1.52
C THR A 260 -9.68 -4.91 1.38
N PHE A 261 -8.90 -5.54 0.52
CA PHE A 261 -8.82 -6.99 0.40
C PHE A 261 -7.77 -7.54 1.37
N VAL A 262 -8.15 -8.59 2.11
CA VAL A 262 -7.24 -9.34 2.97
C VAL A 262 -7.29 -10.79 2.54
N ALA A 263 -6.17 -11.31 2.03
CA ALA A 263 -6.08 -12.67 1.52
C ALA A 263 -4.98 -13.45 2.23
N GLY A 264 -5.21 -14.73 2.50
CA GLY A 264 -4.23 -15.61 3.16
C GLY A 264 -4.87 -16.79 3.88
N GLY A 265 -4.06 -17.77 4.23
CA GLY A 265 -4.55 -18.97 4.90
C GLY A 265 -5.10 -18.75 6.32
N GLY A 266 -4.72 -17.65 6.96
CA GLY A 266 -5.19 -17.27 8.30
C GLY A 266 -6.35 -16.28 8.32
N VAL A 267 -6.95 -15.99 7.17
CA VAL A 267 -8.05 -15.02 7.05
C VAL A 267 -9.38 -15.68 7.48
N ASN A 268 -10.21 -14.92 8.19
CA ASN A 268 -11.60 -15.29 8.45
C ASN A 268 -12.47 -14.83 7.25
N GLY A 269 -12.21 -15.42 6.10
CA GLY A 269 -12.72 -15.02 4.81
C GLY A 269 -14.10 -15.57 4.46
N GLY A 270 -14.52 -15.30 3.21
CA GLY A 270 -15.88 -15.54 2.75
C GLY A 270 -16.89 -14.61 3.43
N LYS A 271 -16.41 -13.46 3.89
CA LYS A 271 -17.20 -12.45 4.62
C LYS A 271 -16.74 -11.05 4.28
N ILE A 272 -17.68 -10.12 4.37
CA ILE A 272 -17.43 -8.69 4.38
C ILE A 272 -17.43 -8.23 5.84
N HIS A 273 -16.35 -7.58 6.25
CA HIS A 273 -16.14 -7.02 7.58
C HIS A 273 -16.28 -5.49 7.53
N GLY A 274 -16.42 -4.87 8.69
CA GLY A 274 -16.67 -3.44 8.81
C GLY A 274 -18.16 -3.12 8.79
N ARG A 275 -18.49 -1.89 9.12
CA ARG A 275 -19.88 -1.41 9.19
C ARG A 275 -20.18 -0.54 7.97
N PHE A 276 -20.93 -1.07 7.02
CA PHE A 276 -21.36 -0.32 5.85
C PHE A 276 -22.58 0.54 6.19
N PRO A 277 -22.47 1.87 6.14
CA PRO A 277 -23.59 2.76 6.49
C PRO A 277 -24.63 2.91 5.37
N GLY A 278 -24.29 2.53 4.14
CA GLY A 278 -25.07 2.75 2.94
C GLY A 278 -24.48 3.84 2.05
N LEU A 279 -25.19 4.14 0.94
CA LEU A 279 -24.78 5.11 -0.08
C LEU A 279 -25.77 6.28 -0.23
N ASP A 280 -26.79 6.37 0.64
CA ASP A 280 -27.69 7.51 0.64
C ASP A 280 -26.93 8.78 1.02
N GLU A 281 -27.31 9.93 0.49
CA GLU A 281 -26.65 11.20 0.72
C GLU A 281 -26.44 11.52 2.22
N LYS A 282 -27.39 11.10 3.07
CA LYS A 282 -27.32 11.26 4.53
C LYS A 282 -26.23 10.42 5.21
N GLN A 283 -25.76 9.39 4.54
CA GLN A 283 -24.76 8.43 5.01
C GLN A 283 -23.35 8.75 4.50
N LEU A 284 -23.29 9.67 3.53
CA LEU A 284 -22.03 10.14 2.97
C LEU A 284 -21.56 11.40 3.70
N LYS A 285 -20.26 11.64 3.68
CA LYS A 285 -19.65 12.90 4.10
C LYS A 285 -19.10 13.64 2.90
N ASP A 286 -19.71 14.77 2.55
CA ASP A 286 -19.31 15.57 1.38
C ASP A 286 -19.25 14.79 0.05
N GLY A 287 -20.13 13.77 -0.08
CA GLY A 287 -20.19 12.85 -1.22
C GLY A 287 -19.21 11.67 -1.15
N ASP A 288 -18.51 11.52 -0.03
CA ASP A 288 -17.56 10.43 0.19
C ASP A 288 -18.15 9.34 1.06
N LEU A 289 -17.74 8.10 0.81
CA LEU A 289 -17.99 7.00 1.73
C LEU A 289 -17.26 7.29 3.05
N VAL A 290 -17.98 7.28 4.17
CA VAL A 290 -17.38 7.55 5.48
C VAL A 290 -16.47 6.40 5.92
N VAL A 291 -15.39 6.73 6.61
CA VAL A 291 -14.54 5.74 7.29
C VAL A 291 -15.22 5.32 8.58
N THR A 292 -15.54 4.03 8.71
CA THR A 292 -16.11 3.42 9.92
C THR A 292 -15.13 2.50 10.63
N ALA A 293 -14.02 2.16 9.98
CA ALA A 293 -12.92 1.39 10.53
C ALA A 293 -11.58 2.03 10.17
N ASP A 294 -10.77 2.33 11.18
CA ASP A 294 -9.40 2.79 10.96
C ASP A 294 -8.54 1.61 10.48
N TYR A 295 -7.77 1.81 9.40
CA TYR A 295 -6.92 0.75 8.84
C TYR A 295 -5.88 0.23 9.84
N ARG A 296 -5.48 1.02 10.84
CA ARG A 296 -4.57 0.58 11.91
C ARG A 296 -5.20 -0.51 12.78
N SER A 297 -6.53 -0.58 12.89
CA SER A 297 -7.22 -1.68 13.59
C SER A 297 -6.99 -3.00 12.87
N LEU A 298 -7.14 -3.02 11.53
CA LEU A 298 -6.85 -4.18 10.71
C LEU A 298 -5.38 -4.61 10.81
N LEU A 299 -4.46 -3.65 10.67
CA LEU A 299 -3.02 -3.93 10.77
C LEU A 299 -2.64 -4.44 12.16
N THR A 300 -3.18 -3.87 13.24
CA THR A 300 -2.99 -4.37 14.60
C THR A 300 -3.46 -5.80 14.74
N GLU A 301 -4.63 -6.14 14.18
CA GLU A 301 -5.14 -7.50 14.22
C GLU A 301 -4.25 -8.47 13.44
N ILE A 302 -3.76 -8.09 12.26
CA ILE A 302 -2.79 -8.89 11.49
C ILE A 302 -1.52 -9.12 12.31
N LEU A 303 -0.92 -8.08 12.85
CA LEU A 303 0.35 -8.16 13.55
C LEU A 303 0.25 -8.99 14.84
N THR A 304 -0.82 -8.81 15.62
CA THR A 304 -1.01 -9.56 16.87
C THR A 304 -1.44 -11.00 16.64
N ARG A 305 -2.30 -11.26 15.65
CA ARG A 305 -2.80 -12.60 15.38
C ARG A 305 -1.86 -13.46 14.55
N ARG A 306 -1.05 -12.85 13.66
CA ARG A 306 -0.26 -13.55 12.65
C ARG A 306 1.25 -13.34 12.76
N ALA A 307 1.70 -12.20 13.25
CA ALA A 307 3.12 -11.87 13.31
C ALA A 307 3.74 -11.96 14.72
N GLY A 308 2.96 -12.37 15.71
CA GLY A 308 3.44 -12.73 17.05
C GLY A 308 3.87 -11.56 17.93
N ILE A 309 3.42 -10.33 17.65
CA ILE A 309 3.63 -9.23 18.60
C ILE A 309 2.52 -9.16 19.64
N THR A 310 2.84 -8.64 20.81
CA THR A 310 1.88 -8.40 21.88
C THR A 310 1.01 -7.17 21.60
N ALA A 311 -0.07 -6.98 22.37
CA ALA A 311 -0.86 -5.75 22.31
C ALA A 311 0.01 -4.53 22.64
N GLN A 312 0.89 -4.63 23.66
CA GLN A 312 1.84 -3.57 24.00
C GLN A 312 2.84 -3.29 22.85
N GLY A 313 3.28 -4.35 22.13
CA GLY A 313 4.10 -4.19 20.95
C GLY A 313 3.35 -3.45 19.83
N ALA A 314 2.06 -3.71 19.66
CA ALA A 314 1.24 -3.02 18.68
C ALA A 314 1.08 -1.52 19.00
N GLU A 315 1.03 -1.13 20.28
CA GLU A 315 1.02 0.28 20.68
C GLU A 315 2.32 1.00 20.31
N GLN A 316 3.46 0.28 20.28
CA GLN A 316 4.73 0.84 19.79
C GLN A 316 4.74 1.00 18.27
N VAL A 317 4.06 0.10 17.56
CA VAL A 317 3.89 0.20 16.09
C VAL A 317 2.93 1.33 15.73
N PHE A 318 1.81 1.44 16.43
CA PHE A 318 0.77 2.45 16.19
C PHE A 318 0.56 3.31 17.45
N PRO A 319 1.41 4.31 17.68
CA PRO A 319 1.37 5.11 18.90
C PRO A 319 0.06 5.89 19.01
N ASN A 320 -0.40 6.06 20.26
CA ASN A 320 -1.62 6.80 20.58
C ASN A 320 -2.88 6.30 19.88
N PHE A 321 -2.91 5.00 19.54
CA PHE A 321 -4.01 4.38 18.84
C PHE A 321 -4.62 3.23 19.67
N ARG A 322 -5.95 3.20 19.73
CA ARG A 322 -6.71 2.09 20.33
C ARG A 322 -7.46 1.35 19.23
N PRO A 323 -7.06 0.10 18.92
CA PRO A 323 -7.66 -0.65 17.85
C PRO A 323 -9.07 -1.14 18.21
N GLU A 324 -9.94 -1.16 17.21
CA GLU A 324 -11.21 -1.88 17.23
C GLU A 324 -11.00 -3.34 16.79
N VAL A 325 -11.83 -4.26 17.24
CA VAL A 325 -11.80 -5.65 16.83
C VAL A 325 -12.62 -5.82 15.57
N LEU A 326 -11.95 -6.16 14.46
CA LEU A 326 -12.61 -6.38 13.18
C LEU A 326 -12.92 -7.86 12.91
N SER A 327 -12.28 -8.78 13.62
CA SER A 327 -12.42 -10.24 13.48
C SER A 327 -12.09 -10.77 12.08
N VAL A 328 -11.15 -10.13 11.40
CA VAL A 328 -10.70 -10.48 10.04
C VAL A 328 -9.71 -11.64 10.05
N MET A 329 -8.93 -11.79 11.14
CA MET A 329 -7.86 -12.78 11.22
C MET A 329 -8.15 -13.86 12.25
N LYS A 330 -7.91 -15.11 11.85
CA LYS A 330 -7.78 -16.25 12.77
C LYS A 330 -6.45 -16.17 13.51
N HIS A 331 -6.41 -16.67 14.73
CA HIS A 331 -5.16 -16.80 15.47
C HIS A 331 -4.26 -17.89 14.85
N LEU A 332 -2.94 -17.79 15.01
CA LEU A 332 -2.01 -18.80 14.49
C LEU A 332 -2.24 -20.19 15.08
N SER A 333 -2.68 -20.27 16.35
CA SER A 333 -3.06 -21.55 16.96
C SER A 333 -4.27 -22.22 16.30
N GLU A 334 -5.12 -21.45 15.61
CA GLU A 334 -6.30 -21.94 14.88
C GLU A 334 -5.93 -22.40 13.45
N THR A 335 -4.69 -22.17 13.03
CA THR A 335 -4.18 -22.51 11.71
C THR A 335 -2.83 -23.24 11.86
N PRO A 336 -2.81 -24.52 12.27
CA PRO A 336 -1.57 -25.26 12.45
C PRO A 336 -0.76 -25.33 11.14
N LEU A 337 0.54 -25.55 11.26
CA LEU A 337 1.38 -25.78 10.09
C LEU A 337 0.96 -27.10 9.42
N PRO A 338 0.83 -27.13 8.08
CA PRO A 338 0.67 -28.38 7.35
C PRO A 338 1.87 -29.32 7.59
N ASP A 339 1.63 -30.66 7.59
CA ASP A 339 2.68 -31.65 7.83
C ASP A 339 3.86 -31.52 6.84
N ASN A 340 3.54 -31.23 5.59
CA ASN A 340 4.51 -31.05 4.49
C ASN A 340 5.08 -29.61 4.40
N PHE A 341 4.97 -28.81 5.47
CA PHE A 341 5.52 -27.46 5.46
C PHE A 341 7.05 -27.47 5.38
N PRO A 342 7.70 -26.73 4.46
CA PRO A 342 9.14 -26.81 4.23
C PRO A 342 9.97 -26.48 5.48
N THR A 343 10.94 -27.33 5.80
CA THR A 343 11.79 -27.18 7.00
C THR A 343 12.63 -25.93 6.98
N ASN A 344 13.16 -25.54 5.80
CA ASN A 344 13.95 -24.32 5.65
C ASN A 344 13.14 -23.06 6.01
N VAL A 345 11.87 -23.01 5.60
CA VAL A 345 10.98 -21.90 5.93
C VAL A 345 10.56 -21.95 7.41
N LYS A 346 10.28 -23.17 7.94
CA LYS A 346 9.97 -23.37 9.36
C LYS A 346 11.09 -22.86 10.25
N ASN A 347 12.34 -23.15 9.90
CA ASN A 347 13.53 -22.66 10.62
C ASN A 347 13.72 -21.15 10.49
N ALA A 348 13.42 -20.59 9.31
CA ALA A 348 13.53 -19.15 9.06
C ALA A 348 12.46 -18.32 9.79
N LEU A 349 11.27 -18.88 10.01
CA LEU A 349 10.23 -18.26 10.83
C LEU A 349 10.66 -18.17 12.31
N GLY A 350 11.67 -18.94 12.71
CA GLY A 350 12.13 -19.07 14.08
C GLY A 350 11.12 -19.82 14.96
N ASN A 351 11.52 -20.09 16.20
CA ASN A 351 10.59 -20.48 17.25
C ASN A 351 9.84 -19.23 17.71
N VAL A 352 8.90 -18.75 16.91
CA VAL A 352 7.94 -17.75 17.38
C VAL A 352 7.06 -18.48 18.40
N SER A 353 7.49 -18.43 19.65
CA SER A 353 6.72 -18.90 20.79
C SER A 353 5.51 -17.98 20.91
N TYR A 354 4.39 -18.42 20.39
CA TYR A 354 3.11 -17.77 20.63
C TYR A 354 2.66 -18.21 22.01
N ASP A 355 2.97 -17.38 22.98
CA ASP A 355 2.47 -17.57 24.34
C ASP A 355 0.95 -17.33 24.28
N LYS A 356 0.20 -18.41 24.54
CA LYS A 356 -1.27 -18.38 24.59
C LYS A 356 -1.79 -17.41 25.65
N ASP A 357 -0.97 -17.14 26.66
CA ASP A 357 -1.31 -16.30 27.80
C ASP A 357 -1.06 -14.80 27.56
N LEU A 358 -0.39 -14.45 26.44
CA LEU A 358 -0.17 -13.07 26.00
C LEU A 358 -1.31 -12.52 25.09
N LEU A 359 -2.35 -13.28 24.84
CA LEU A 359 -3.56 -12.74 24.26
C LEU A 359 -4.17 -11.78 25.25
N PRO A 360 -4.33 -10.47 24.92
CA PRO A 360 -5.25 -9.69 25.71
C PRO A 360 -6.59 -10.41 25.59
N THR A 361 -7.07 -10.93 26.70
CA THR A 361 -8.49 -11.16 26.89
C THR A 361 -9.11 -9.79 26.70
N LEU A 362 -9.46 -9.46 25.45
CA LEU A 362 -10.35 -8.34 25.20
C LEU A 362 -11.61 -8.72 25.94
N ALA A 363 -11.77 -8.17 27.14
CA ALA A 363 -13.00 -8.29 27.88
C ALA A 363 -14.12 -7.95 26.88
N PRO A 364 -15.13 -8.78 26.74
CA PRO A 364 -16.24 -8.44 25.88
C PRO A 364 -16.67 -7.03 26.30
N VAL A 365 -16.66 -6.10 25.35
CA VAL A 365 -17.23 -4.77 25.57
C VAL A 365 -18.66 -5.07 26.02
N ALA A 366 -18.91 -4.84 27.30
CA ALA A 366 -20.25 -4.96 27.83
C ALA A 366 -21.08 -4.03 26.96
N VAL A 367 -21.91 -4.62 26.11
CA VAL A 367 -22.97 -3.89 25.42
C VAL A 367 -23.76 -3.29 26.57
N ALA A 368 -23.59 -1.99 26.82
CA ALA A 368 -24.37 -1.28 27.80
C ALA A 368 -25.83 -1.49 27.36
N SER A 369 -26.51 -2.38 28.08
CA SER A 369 -27.91 -2.62 27.92
C SER A 369 -28.55 -1.26 28.12
N ALA A 370 -29.14 -0.72 27.06
CA ALA A 370 -29.84 0.55 27.13
C ALA A 370 -30.93 0.39 28.15
N THR A 371 -30.70 0.91 29.34
CA THR A 371 -31.74 1.05 30.36
C THR A 371 -32.84 1.90 29.75
N PRO A 372 -34.08 1.47 29.73
CA PRO A 372 -35.16 2.28 29.16
C PRO A 372 -35.26 3.58 29.94
N THR A 373 -35.06 4.69 29.25
CA THR A 373 -35.28 6.04 29.77
C THR A 373 -36.75 6.15 30.23
N PRO A 374 -37.01 6.51 31.49
CA PRO A 374 -38.38 6.71 31.93
C PRO A 374 -38.98 7.88 31.15
N SER A 375 -40.19 7.66 30.65
CA SER A 375 -41.03 8.63 29.95
C SER A 375 -41.25 9.87 30.84
N PRO A 376 -41.12 11.10 30.36
CA PRO A 376 -41.35 12.28 31.19
C PRO A 376 -42.83 12.43 31.50
N THR A 377 -43.16 12.30 32.78
CA THR A 377 -44.44 12.68 33.35
C THR A 377 -44.62 14.20 33.22
N LYS A 378 -45.67 14.62 32.55
CA LYS A 378 -46.08 16.04 32.46
C LYS A 378 -46.33 16.61 33.84
N SER A 379 -45.50 17.57 34.25
CA SER A 379 -45.87 18.52 35.31
C SER A 379 -46.00 19.90 34.69
N VAL A 380 -47.21 20.42 34.74
CA VAL A 380 -47.54 21.79 34.36
C VAL A 380 -47.09 22.70 35.51
N ALA A 381 -46.08 23.52 35.26
CA ALA A 381 -45.80 24.68 36.08
C ALA A 381 -45.54 25.86 35.15
N GLU A 382 -46.50 26.77 35.24
CA GLU A 382 -46.57 28.09 34.63
C GLU A 382 -45.37 28.93 35.07
N MET A 383 -44.56 29.43 34.15
CA MET A 383 -43.60 30.49 34.41
C MET A 383 -43.58 31.52 33.31
N VAL A 384 -43.98 32.70 33.74
CA VAL A 384 -44.03 34.04 33.16
C VAL A 384 -42.84 34.34 32.22
N MET A 385 -43.19 34.81 31.02
CA MET A 385 -42.30 35.41 30.03
C MET A 385 -41.87 36.83 30.43
N PRO A 386 -40.63 37.21 30.33
CA PRO A 386 -40.23 38.61 30.29
C PRO A 386 -40.28 39.17 28.86
N SER A 387 -40.76 40.42 28.77
CA SER A 387 -40.98 41.21 27.57
C SER A 387 -39.72 41.45 26.75
N PRO A 388 -39.85 41.66 25.42
CA PRO A 388 -38.72 41.90 24.52
C PRO A 388 -38.15 43.31 24.65
N MET A 389 -36.81 43.43 24.60
CA MET A 389 -36.09 44.69 24.51
C MET A 389 -36.17 45.29 23.08
N PRO A 390 -36.14 46.62 22.93
CA PRO A 390 -36.37 47.28 21.68
C PRO A 390 -35.16 47.25 20.74
N THR A 391 -35.46 47.08 19.47
CA THR A 391 -34.54 47.17 18.31
C THR A 391 -34.04 48.63 18.11
N PRO A 392 -32.75 48.83 17.83
CA PRO A 392 -32.30 50.16 17.38
C PRO A 392 -32.62 50.40 15.90
N SER A 393 -33.16 51.60 15.66
CA SER A 393 -33.56 52.17 14.39
C SER A 393 -32.35 52.37 13.47
N SER A 394 -32.44 51.91 12.22
CA SER A 394 -31.52 52.22 11.13
C SER A 394 -31.95 53.50 10.41
N SER A 395 -31.09 54.51 10.37
CA SER A 395 -31.24 55.67 9.49
C SER A 395 -30.60 55.39 8.10
N PRO A 396 -31.16 55.94 7.02
CA PRO A 396 -30.75 55.62 5.67
C PRO A 396 -29.53 56.43 5.22
N ILE A 397 -28.55 55.81 4.59
CA ILE A 397 -27.45 56.46 3.87
C ILE A 397 -27.67 56.31 2.36
N ALA A 398 -27.45 57.42 1.70
CA ALA A 398 -27.75 57.74 0.33
C ALA A 398 -27.14 56.83 -0.72
N THR A 399 -27.92 56.63 -1.77
CA THR A 399 -27.61 56.07 -3.06
C THR A 399 -26.61 56.94 -3.82
N GLU A 400 -25.43 56.43 -4.13
CA GLU A 400 -24.62 56.88 -5.26
C GLU A 400 -24.49 55.76 -6.28
N SER A 401 -24.88 56.09 -7.51
CA SER A 401 -24.79 55.24 -8.70
C SER A 401 -23.43 55.41 -9.32
N PRO A 402 -22.68 54.38 -9.64
CA PRO A 402 -21.57 54.47 -10.56
C PRO A 402 -21.95 53.93 -11.95
N SER A 403 -21.58 54.72 -12.93
CA SER A 403 -21.62 54.47 -14.36
C SER A 403 -20.79 53.23 -14.78
N PRO A 404 -21.10 52.63 -15.95
CA PRO A 404 -20.54 51.38 -16.35
C PRO A 404 -19.10 51.51 -16.85
N MET A 405 -18.19 50.72 -16.25
CA MET A 405 -16.86 50.50 -16.81
C MET A 405 -16.77 49.11 -17.44
N ALA A 406 -16.08 49.12 -18.57
CA ALA A 406 -15.91 48.08 -19.55
C ALA A 406 -15.55 46.71 -19.02
N SER A 407 -16.23 45.71 -19.59
CA SER A 407 -15.92 44.31 -19.60
C SER A 407 -14.48 44.03 -20.07
N SER A 408 -13.62 43.56 -19.18
CA SER A 408 -12.41 42.83 -19.57
C SER A 408 -12.50 41.44 -19.00
N SER A 409 -12.80 40.48 -19.87
CA SER A 409 -12.74 39.06 -19.61
C SER A 409 -11.31 38.67 -19.24
N PRO A 410 -11.06 37.95 -18.16
CA PRO A 410 -9.78 37.29 -17.96
C PRO A 410 -9.73 36.04 -18.87
N SER A 411 -8.81 36.12 -19.84
CA SER A 411 -8.33 34.98 -20.62
C SER A 411 -7.86 33.90 -19.68
N SER A 412 -8.55 32.76 -19.71
CA SER A 412 -8.11 31.53 -19.09
C SER A 412 -6.86 31.01 -19.82
N SER A 413 -5.70 31.19 -19.23
CA SER A 413 -4.51 30.44 -19.62
C SER A 413 -4.71 28.98 -19.20
N PRO A 414 -4.56 28.00 -20.09
CA PRO A 414 -4.61 26.62 -19.70
C PRO A 414 -3.36 26.28 -18.86
N PHE A 415 -3.56 25.74 -17.68
CA PHE A 415 -2.51 25.05 -16.94
C PHE A 415 -1.91 23.96 -17.84
N ALA A 416 -0.66 24.14 -18.20
CA ALA A 416 0.11 23.14 -18.91
C ALA A 416 0.25 21.91 -18.02
N SER A 417 -0.39 20.82 -18.43
CA SER A 417 -0.04 19.47 -17.97
C SER A 417 1.47 19.27 -18.15
N PRO A 418 2.17 18.64 -17.22
CA PRO A 418 3.56 18.26 -17.44
C PRO A 418 3.57 17.31 -18.65
N SER A 419 4.04 17.85 -19.77
CA SER A 419 4.27 17.13 -21.00
C SER A 419 5.13 15.91 -20.69
N ALA A 420 4.62 14.73 -21.01
CA ALA A 420 5.40 13.52 -21.07
C ALA A 420 6.72 13.85 -21.79
N SER A 421 7.84 13.71 -21.09
CA SER A 421 9.15 13.89 -21.68
C SER A 421 9.27 12.88 -22.80
N SER A 422 9.11 13.33 -24.03
CA SER A 422 9.44 12.56 -25.21
C SER A 422 10.91 12.14 -25.05
N LYS A 423 11.15 10.86 -24.76
CA LYS A 423 12.50 10.27 -24.81
C LYS A 423 13.02 10.52 -26.22
N SER A 424 13.85 11.56 -26.37
CA SER A 424 14.48 11.94 -27.61
C SER A 424 15.27 10.71 -28.09
N ARG A 425 14.84 10.15 -29.22
CA ARG A 425 15.42 8.94 -29.81
C ARG A 425 16.87 9.23 -30.15
N LYS A 426 17.80 8.65 -29.42
CA LYS A 426 19.23 8.75 -29.71
C LYS A 426 19.51 8.15 -31.09
N LYS A 427 20.16 8.91 -31.98
CA LYS A 427 20.63 8.46 -33.29
C LYS A 427 22.10 8.07 -33.19
N THR A 428 22.50 7.04 -33.94
CA THR A 428 23.90 6.64 -34.04
C THR A 428 24.40 6.92 -35.46
N ILE A 429 25.52 7.63 -35.57
CA ILE A 429 26.21 7.87 -36.85
C ILE A 429 27.56 7.16 -36.82
N THR A 430 28.03 6.75 -37.99
CA THR A 430 29.37 6.16 -38.18
C THR A 430 30.27 7.22 -38.77
N CYS A 431 31.39 7.47 -38.15
CA CYS A 431 32.41 8.44 -38.58
C CYS A 431 33.70 7.72 -39.02
N VAL A 432 34.36 8.22 -40.07
CA VAL A 432 35.57 7.61 -40.62
C VAL A 432 36.67 8.64 -40.80
N LYS A 433 37.92 8.25 -40.47
CA LYS A 433 39.16 9.01 -40.73
C LYS A 433 40.28 8.03 -40.97
N ASN A 434 40.98 8.15 -42.10
CA ASN A 434 42.15 7.34 -42.45
C ASN A 434 41.95 5.81 -42.24
N GLY A 435 40.79 5.28 -42.69
CA GLY A 435 40.44 3.87 -42.55
C GLY A 435 39.94 3.44 -41.16
N LYS A 436 40.09 4.26 -40.13
CA LYS A 436 39.53 4.01 -38.79
C LYS A 436 38.06 4.48 -38.70
N THR A 437 37.21 3.63 -38.15
CA THR A 437 35.79 3.88 -38.03
C THR A 437 35.40 3.95 -36.55
N ILE A 438 34.61 4.96 -36.17
CA ILE A 438 34.02 5.11 -34.81
C ILE A 438 32.52 5.33 -34.94
N ARG A 439 31.76 4.92 -33.92
CA ARG A 439 30.31 5.19 -33.81
C ARG A 439 30.06 6.26 -32.76
N VAL A 440 29.24 7.25 -33.09
CA VAL A 440 28.85 8.32 -32.18
C VAL A 440 27.36 8.29 -32.00
N THR A 441 26.87 8.16 -30.75
CA THR A 441 25.43 8.09 -30.40
C THR A 441 25.04 9.29 -29.57
N GLY A 442 23.96 9.95 -29.92
CA GLY A 442 23.42 11.11 -29.21
C GLY A 442 22.12 11.60 -29.81
N THR A 443 21.54 12.63 -29.23
CA THR A 443 20.31 13.25 -29.75
C THR A 443 20.55 13.99 -31.06
N ASN A 444 21.73 14.56 -31.22
CA ASN A 444 22.20 15.20 -32.46
C ASN A 444 23.70 14.88 -32.64
N PRO A 445 24.03 13.62 -33.01
CA PRO A 445 25.43 13.20 -33.04
C PRO A 445 26.20 13.88 -34.20
N LYS A 446 27.40 14.37 -33.89
CA LYS A 446 28.32 14.94 -34.89
C LYS A 446 29.64 14.18 -34.83
N CYS A 447 30.31 14.05 -35.95
CA CYS A 447 31.66 13.44 -35.97
C CYS A 447 32.68 14.36 -35.26
N PRO A 448 33.58 13.79 -34.46
CA PRO A 448 34.72 14.54 -33.90
C PRO A 448 35.56 15.19 -34.98
N THR A 449 36.32 16.21 -34.58
CA THR A 449 37.21 16.96 -35.49
C THR A 449 38.13 16.04 -36.31
N GLY A 450 38.07 16.18 -37.62
CA GLY A 450 38.86 15.38 -38.55
C GLY A 450 38.23 14.07 -39.02
N TYR A 451 37.02 13.69 -38.50
CA TYR A 451 36.26 12.55 -39.01
C TYR A 451 35.12 13.04 -39.92
N LYS A 452 34.78 12.22 -40.91
CA LYS A 452 33.61 12.46 -41.80
C LYS A 452 32.58 11.38 -41.59
N ILE A 453 31.29 11.71 -41.76
CA ILE A 453 30.21 10.73 -41.71
C ILE A 453 30.41 9.71 -42.83
N LYS A 454 30.39 8.42 -42.49
CA LYS A 454 30.40 7.36 -43.49
C LYS A 454 29.02 7.35 -44.15
N LYS A 455 28.93 7.70 -45.42
CA LYS A 455 27.75 7.55 -46.23
C LYS A 455 27.40 6.09 -46.44
#